data_74c1371fe6235fea01e75c6beca41f66
#
_entry.id   74c1371fe6235fea01e75c6beca41f66
#
_cell.length_a   1.000
_cell.length_b   1.000
_cell.length_c   1.000
_cell.angle_alpha   90.00
_cell.angle_beta   90.00
_cell.angle_gamma   90.00
#
_symmetry.space_group_name_H-M   'P 1'
#
loop_
_entity.id
_entity.type
_entity.pdbx_description
1 polymer ?
#
loop_
_entity_poly.entity_id
_entity_poly.type
_entity_poly.pdbx_seq_one_letter_code
_entity_poly.pdbx_strand_id
1 'polypeptide(L)'
;MNMFGNRFLASFRAPRTVVETGGTVTNTLSTGVGSKQYQLRRFAEATLGSSNLRLAVLLPEGEDVCEWVALHVVDFYNQINMLYATVADQCTAESCRVMSAGPKYEYHWSDGQQYKKPIRVSAPQYTSLLMDWAQGLMENNETFPVQTGRPFPLNFMTVTAPLLFRRFLRVYAHIYHHHYNTCRQRGLEALLNTAFKHFVCFALHFQLVQAKDLAPVQDIVVSLGVTASS
;
A
#
# COMPACT_ATOMS: atom_id res chain seq x y z
N MET A 1 16.60 2.95 14.11
CA MET A 1 16.59 3.90 12.99
C MET A 1 17.42 3.28 11.88
N ASN A 2 16.81 2.47 11.02
CA ASN A 2 17.53 1.65 10.02
C ASN A 2 17.81 2.45 8.76
N MET A 3 19.09 2.70 8.47
CA MET A 3 19.57 3.43 7.28
C MET A 3 19.59 2.62 5.98
N PHE A 4 19.16 1.36 5.95
CA PHE A 4 19.34 0.47 4.80
C PHE A 4 18.05 0.14 4.00
N GLY A 5 16.88 0.59 4.40
CA GLY A 5 15.59 0.21 3.81
C GLY A 5 15.12 1.04 2.61
N ASN A 6 15.97 1.70 1.82
CA ASN A 6 15.45 2.79 0.98
C ASN A 6 15.70 2.70 -0.54
N ARG A 7 16.25 1.61 -1.08
CA ARG A 7 16.60 1.61 -2.53
C ARG A 7 15.38 1.50 -3.44
N PHE A 8 14.47 0.58 -3.18
CA PHE A 8 13.25 0.43 -3.98
C PHE A 8 12.30 1.61 -3.75
N LEU A 9 12.03 1.95 -2.47
CA LEU A 9 11.19 3.10 -2.10
C LEU A 9 11.78 4.44 -2.60
N ALA A 10 13.11 4.57 -2.67
CA ALA A 10 13.77 5.75 -3.24
C ALA A 10 13.58 5.85 -4.76
N SER A 11 13.49 4.74 -5.48
CA SER A 11 13.21 4.72 -6.92
C SER A 11 11.84 5.30 -7.27
N PHE A 12 10.89 5.23 -6.32
CA PHE A 12 9.53 5.76 -6.46
C PHE A 12 9.29 7.08 -5.72
N ARG A 13 10.31 7.68 -5.07
CA ARG A 13 10.22 9.02 -4.46
C ARG A 13 10.43 10.13 -5.50
N ALA A 14 9.71 11.25 -5.33
CA ALA A 14 9.95 12.46 -6.10
C ALA A 14 11.40 12.95 -5.93
N PRO A 15 12.06 13.47 -6.98
CA PRO A 15 13.41 13.99 -6.87
C PRO A 15 13.45 15.15 -5.87
N ARG A 16 14.26 15.04 -4.82
CA ARG A 16 14.66 16.21 -4.04
C ARG A 16 15.58 17.04 -4.91
N THR A 17 15.28 18.33 -5.07
CA THR A 17 16.21 19.31 -5.60
C THR A 17 17.44 19.34 -4.71
N VAL A 18 18.55 18.75 -5.20
CA VAL A 18 19.85 18.86 -4.56
C VAL A 18 20.49 20.13 -5.07
N VAL A 19 20.75 21.07 -4.18
CA VAL A 19 21.64 22.20 -4.43
C VAL A 19 23.06 21.62 -4.47
N GLU A 20 23.73 21.76 -5.61
CA GLU A 20 25.12 21.32 -5.79
C GLU A 20 26.07 22.15 -4.92
N THR A 21 26.76 21.47 -4.02
CA THR A 21 28.04 21.91 -3.51
C THR A 21 29.04 20.76 -3.68
N GLY A 22 30.03 21.04 -4.48
CA GLY A 22 31.29 20.37 -4.81
C GLY A 22 31.64 18.99 -4.27
N GLY A 23 31.88 18.06 -5.20
CA GLY A 23 32.97 17.07 -5.13
C GLY A 23 32.64 15.75 -4.45
N THR A 24 32.32 14.76 -5.21
CA THR A 24 32.83 13.37 -5.29
C THR A 24 31.79 12.48 -5.98
N VAL A 25 32.20 11.86 -7.10
CA VAL A 25 31.35 10.98 -7.91
C VAL A 25 31.12 9.66 -7.16
N THR A 26 29.97 9.51 -6.57
CA THR A 26 29.45 8.21 -6.15
C THR A 26 28.33 7.84 -7.11
N ASN A 27 28.42 6.64 -7.71
CA ASN A 27 27.43 6.05 -8.60
C ASN A 27 26.04 6.06 -7.95
N THR A 28 25.28 7.11 -8.16
CA THR A 28 23.86 7.16 -7.87
C THR A 28 23.13 6.60 -9.09
N LEU A 29 22.50 5.43 -8.93
CA LEU A 29 21.53 4.92 -9.87
C LEU A 29 20.54 6.03 -10.22
N SER A 30 20.55 6.45 -11.48
CA SER A 30 19.78 7.57 -12.00
C SER A 30 18.27 7.26 -11.95
N THR A 31 17.61 7.74 -10.91
CA THR A 31 16.17 8.01 -10.95
C THR A 31 15.94 9.32 -11.74
N GLY A 32 16.54 9.40 -12.93
CA GLY A 32 16.50 10.61 -13.75
C GLY A 32 15.09 10.89 -14.23
N VAL A 33 14.81 12.19 -14.39
CA VAL A 33 13.68 12.73 -15.16
C VAL A 33 13.67 12.05 -16.53
N GLY A 34 12.88 11.00 -16.74
CA GLY A 34 12.87 10.18 -17.95
C GLY A 34 12.86 8.67 -17.69
N SER A 35 13.07 8.22 -16.44
CA SER A 35 12.89 6.80 -16.12
C SER A 35 11.40 6.41 -16.28
N LYS A 36 11.15 5.16 -16.66
CA LYS A 36 9.78 4.63 -16.83
C LYS A 36 8.96 4.81 -15.54
N GLN A 37 9.55 4.53 -14.38
CA GLN A 37 8.91 4.73 -13.08
C GLN A 37 8.54 6.19 -12.81
N TYR A 38 9.36 7.15 -13.24
CA TYR A 38 9.05 8.57 -13.11
C TYR A 38 7.85 8.97 -13.98
N GLN A 39 7.78 8.46 -15.21
CA GLN A 39 6.66 8.72 -16.12
C GLN A 39 5.36 8.14 -15.59
N LEU A 40 5.37 6.88 -15.12
CA LEU A 40 4.22 6.22 -14.50
C LEU A 40 3.73 6.98 -13.27
N ARG A 41 4.66 7.44 -12.41
CA ARG A 41 4.31 8.24 -11.24
C ARG A 41 3.65 9.57 -11.60
N ARG A 42 4.19 10.28 -12.57
CA ARG A 42 3.57 11.53 -13.05
C ARG A 42 2.17 11.30 -13.60
N PHE A 43 1.96 10.20 -14.30
CA PHE A 43 0.63 9.84 -14.79
C PHE A 43 -0.32 9.56 -13.62
N ALA A 44 0.09 8.77 -12.64
CA ALA A 44 -0.71 8.49 -11.45
C ALA A 44 -1.06 9.78 -10.68
N GLU A 45 -0.10 10.66 -10.43
CA GLU A 45 -0.32 11.94 -9.75
C GLU A 45 -1.28 12.85 -10.53
N ALA A 46 -1.16 12.93 -11.85
CA ALA A 46 -2.04 13.74 -12.69
C ALA A 46 -3.49 13.21 -12.70
N THR A 47 -3.67 11.89 -12.70
CA THR A 47 -5.00 11.26 -12.70
C THR A 47 -5.66 11.28 -11.33
N LEU A 48 -4.90 11.20 -10.23
CA LEU A 48 -5.42 11.34 -8.86
C LEU A 48 -5.98 12.74 -8.58
N GLY A 49 -5.44 13.78 -9.23
CA GLY A 49 -5.98 15.15 -9.18
C GLY A 49 -7.32 15.31 -9.89
N SER A 50 -7.73 14.37 -10.72
CA SER A 50 -9.07 14.33 -11.29
C SER A 50 -10.09 13.87 -10.24
N SER A 51 -11.29 14.45 -10.22
CA SER A 51 -12.38 14.03 -9.31
C SER A 51 -12.89 12.61 -9.59
N ASN A 52 -12.38 11.94 -10.65
CA ASN A 52 -12.78 10.62 -11.07
C ASN A 52 -11.70 9.58 -10.77
N LEU A 53 -11.74 9.01 -9.56
CA LEU A 53 -10.82 7.94 -9.14
C LEU A 53 -10.86 6.69 -10.02
N ARG A 54 -11.94 6.46 -10.78
CA ARG A 54 -12.02 5.33 -11.72
C ARG A 54 -11.04 5.52 -12.89
N LEU A 55 -10.83 6.75 -13.35
CA LEU A 55 -9.83 7.04 -14.38
C LEU A 55 -8.40 6.94 -13.82
N ALA A 56 -8.22 7.28 -12.54
CA ALA A 56 -6.91 7.24 -11.89
C ALA A 56 -6.35 5.81 -11.71
N VAL A 57 -7.20 4.79 -11.74
CA VAL A 57 -6.76 3.40 -11.58
C VAL A 57 -6.48 2.70 -12.90
N LEU A 58 -6.89 3.28 -14.04
CA LEU A 58 -6.69 2.64 -15.35
C LEU A 58 -5.21 2.49 -15.68
N LEU A 59 -4.88 1.34 -16.28
CA LEU A 59 -3.54 1.12 -16.83
C LEU A 59 -3.30 2.10 -17.99
N PRO A 60 -2.21 2.90 -17.96
CA PRO A 60 -1.87 3.76 -19.10
C PRO A 60 -1.58 2.93 -20.36
N GLU A 61 -1.94 3.48 -21.51
CA GLU A 61 -1.73 2.81 -22.80
C GLU A 61 -0.25 2.48 -23.04
N GLY A 62 0.03 1.24 -23.42
CA GLY A 62 1.38 0.77 -23.70
C GLY A 62 2.22 0.40 -22.48
N GLU A 63 1.67 0.52 -21.26
CA GLU A 63 2.39 0.21 -20.03
C GLU A 63 2.19 -1.22 -19.55
N ASP A 64 3.18 -1.75 -18.80
CA ASP A 64 3.14 -3.08 -18.22
C ASP A 64 2.29 -3.10 -16.95
N VAL A 65 1.37 -4.06 -16.85
CA VAL A 65 0.45 -4.17 -15.71
C VAL A 65 1.17 -4.46 -14.39
N CYS A 66 2.25 -5.25 -14.42
CA CYS A 66 2.99 -5.58 -13.20
C CYS A 66 3.74 -4.35 -12.67
N GLU A 67 4.32 -3.53 -13.58
CA GLU A 67 4.96 -2.28 -13.21
C GLU A 67 3.95 -1.27 -12.63
N TRP A 68 2.76 -1.17 -13.23
CA TRP A 68 1.69 -0.32 -12.74
C TRP A 68 1.20 -0.73 -11.35
N VAL A 69 0.96 -2.03 -11.15
CA VAL A 69 0.55 -2.57 -9.84
C VAL A 69 1.67 -2.43 -8.81
N ALA A 70 2.93 -2.67 -9.18
CA ALA A 70 4.07 -2.50 -8.27
C ALA A 70 4.23 -1.06 -7.79
N LEU A 71 4.06 -0.07 -8.68
CA LEU A 71 4.02 1.34 -8.33
C LEU A 71 2.96 1.61 -7.26
N HIS A 72 1.73 1.15 -7.49
CA HIS A 72 0.62 1.37 -6.56
C HIS A 72 0.76 0.60 -5.25
N VAL A 73 1.43 -0.56 -5.23
CA VAL A 73 1.79 -1.25 -3.98
C VAL A 73 2.62 -0.33 -3.09
N VAL A 74 3.63 0.34 -3.65
CA VAL A 74 4.48 1.29 -2.90
C VAL A 74 3.67 2.50 -2.41
N ASP A 75 2.82 3.05 -3.26
CA ASP A 75 2.00 4.20 -2.89
C ASP A 75 1.00 3.85 -1.79
N PHE A 76 0.32 2.71 -1.87
CA PHE A 76 -0.60 2.26 -0.83
C PHE A 76 0.12 1.87 0.46
N TYR A 77 1.31 1.26 0.39
CA TYR A 77 2.16 1.03 1.56
C TYR A 77 2.44 2.34 2.30
N ASN A 78 2.88 3.39 1.58
CA ASN A 78 3.16 4.69 2.17
C ASN A 78 1.90 5.36 2.74
N GLN A 79 0.77 5.29 2.02
CA GLN A 79 -0.52 5.82 2.49
C GLN A 79 -1.00 5.15 3.77
N ILE A 80 -0.95 3.82 3.82
CA ILE A 80 -1.38 3.06 5.01
C ILE A 80 -0.49 3.36 6.19
N ASN A 81 0.83 3.42 5.99
CA ASN A 81 1.78 3.77 7.06
C ASN A 81 1.50 5.17 7.61
N MET A 82 1.25 6.15 6.75
CA MET A 82 0.87 7.51 7.14
C MET A 82 -0.46 7.54 7.89
N LEU A 83 -1.49 6.86 7.38
CA LEU A 83 -2.81 6.82 8.01
C LEU A 83 -2.76 6.11 9.37
N TYR A 84 -2.07 4.97 9.46
CA TYR A 84 -1.93 4.23 10.71
C TYR A 84 -1.17 5.06 11.76
N ALA A 85 -0.14 5.80 11.37
CA ALA A 85 0.59 6.69 12.27
C ALA A 85 -0.31 7.74 12.95
N THR A 86 -1.40 8.14 12.27
CA THR A 86 -2.37 9.10 12.83
C THR A 86 -3.21 8.56 13.99
N VAL A 87 -3.24 7.25 14.17
CA VAL A 87 -4.03 6.58 15.23
C VAL A 87 -3.16 5.70 16.14
N ALA A 88 -1.86 5.64 15.92
CA ALA A 88 -0.94 4.73 16.60
C ALA A 88 -0.87 4.98 18.13
N ASP A 89 -1.08 6.21 18.57
CA ASP A 89 -1.15 6.57 20.00
C ASP A 89 -2.39 6.00 20.71
N GLN A 90 -3.46 5.70 19.97
CA GLN A 90 -4.69 5.09 20.47
C GLN A 90 -4.75 3.57 20.19
N CYS A 91 -3.97 3.11 19.20
CA CYS A 91 -3.88 1.71 18.85
C CYS A 91 -2.71 1.04 19.58
N THR A 92 -2.93 0.70 20.84
CA THR A 92 -1.93 0.08 21.72
C THR A 92 -2.19 -1.43 21.88
N ALA A 93 -1.22 -2.16 22.46
CA ALA A 93 -1.41 -3.58 22.79
C ALA A 93 -2.50 -3.79 23.87
N GLU A 94 -2.83 -2.77 24.67
CA GLU A 94 -3.91 -2.82 25.64
C GLU A 94 -5.27 -2.54 25.04
N SER A 95 -5.37 -1.52 24.17
CA SER A 95 -6.64 -1.12 23.53
C SER A 95 -7.03 -2.06 22.38
N CYS A 96 -6.06 -2.54 21.62
CA CYS A 96 -6.22 -3.38 20.44
C CYS A 96 -5.41 -4.68 20.57
N ARG A 97 -5.79 -5.50 21.57
CA ARG A 97 -5.10 -6.75 21.95
C ARG A 97 -5.02 -7.78 20.81
N VAL A 98 -5.90 -7.66 19.83
CA VAL A 98 -6.00 -8.56 18.69
C VAL A 98 -6.22 -7.76 17.45
N MET A 99 -5.53 -8.13 16.35
CA MET A 99 -5.82 -7.56 15.04
C MET A 99 -7.19 -8.01 14.56
N SER A 100 -8.14 -7.07 14.45
CA SER A 100 -9.53 -7.38 14.11
C SER A 100 -10.18 -6.25 13.32
N ALA A 101 -11.30 -6.58 12.66
CA ALA A 101 -12.25 -5.64 12.09
C ALA A 101 -13.63 -5.90 12.70
N GLY A 102 -13.86 -5.27 13.85
CA GLY A 102 -15.04 -5.52 14.67
C GLY A 102 -15.03 -6.93 15.32
N PRO A 103 -16.16 -7.37 15.89
CA PRO A 103 -16.21 -8.60 16.67
C PRO A 103 -16.20 -9.89 15.82
N LYS A 104 -16.49 -9.78 14.51
CA LYS A 104 -16.64 -10.95 13.64
C LYS A 104 -15.38 -11.36 12.92
N TYR A 105 -14.41 -10.46 12.76
CA TYR A 105 -13.25 -10.68 11.92
C TYR A 105 -11.96 -10.48 12.71
N GLU A 106 -11.29 -11.58 12.98
CA GLU A 106 -9.97 -11.61 13.63
C GLU A 106 -8.91 -12.04 12.62
N TYR A 107 -7.76 -11.38 12.61
CA TYR A 107 -6.67 -11.62 11.67
C TYR A 107 -5.43 -12.12 12.39
N HIS A 108 -5.00 -13.32 12.03
CA HIS A 108 -3.77 -13.90 12.52
C HIS A 108 -2.61 -13.58 11.57
N TRP A 109 -1.41 -13.47 12.12
CA TRP A 109 -0.20 -13.25 11.34
C TRP A 109 0.49 -14.57 11.00
N SER A 110 0.93 -14.71 9.76
CA SER A 110 1.90 -15.71 9.31
C SER A 110 2.60 -15.16 8.07
N ASP A 111 3.91 -15.36 7.96
CA ASP A 111 4.72 -14.93 6.80
C ASP A 111 5.30 -16.09 6.00
N GLY A 112 5.12 -17.33 6.51
CA GLY A 112 5.65 -18.53 5.89
C GLY A 112 7.15 -18.77 6.15
N GLN A 113 7.83 -17.84 6.82
CA GLN A 113 9.25 -17.87 7.14
C GLN A 113 9.47 -17.96 8.65
N GLN A 114 9.45 -16.83 9.32
CA GLN A 114 9.58 -16.74 10.78
C GLN A 114 8.33 -17.27 11.48
N TYR A 115 7.16 -16.94 10.98
CA TYR A 115 5.86 -17.36 11.49
C TYR A 115 5.18 -18.30 10.51
N LYS A 116 5.60 -19.58 10.53
CA LYS A 116 5.07 -20.62 9.61
C LYS A 116 3.60 -20.94 9.88
N LYS A 117 3.17 -20.86 11.15
CA LYS A 117 1.77 -21.05 11.57
C LYS A 117 1.15 -19.69 11.92
N PRO A 118 -0.14 -19.49 11.64
CA PRO A 118 -0.84 -18.29 12.06
C PRO A 118 -0.77 -18.08 13.57
N ILE A 119 -0.34 -16.89 13.99
CA ILE A 119 -0.29 -16.49 15.40
C ILE A 119 -1.23 -15.31 15.66
N ARG A 120 -1.79 -15.30 16.85
CA ARG A 120 -2.63 -14.21 17.34
C ARG A 120 -1.73 -13.11 17.90
N VAL A 121 -1.86 -11.90 17.41
CA VAL A 121 -1.06 -10.74 17.81
C VAL A 121 -1.93 -9.51 17.96
N SER A 122 -1.46 -8.51 18.72
CA SER A 122 -2.12 -7.21 18.83
C SER A 122 -2.12 -6.48 17.49
N ALA A 123 -3.05 -5.51 17.32
CA ALA A 123 -3.11 -4.75 16.07
C ALA A 123 -1.83 -3.95 15.79
N PRO A 124 -1.20 -3.27 16.74
CA PRO A 124 0.08 -2.61 16.49
C PRO A 124 1.18 -3.60 16.10
N GLN A 125 1.25 -4.78 16.73
CA GLN A 125 2.23 -5.80 16.38
C GLN A 125 1.96 -6.37 14.97
N TYR A 126 0.69 -6.65 14.63
CA TYR A 126 0.32 -7.08 13.28
C TYR A 126 0.75 -6.07 12.22
N THR A 127 0.45 -4.79 12.47
CA THR A 127 0.77 -3.70 11.52
C THR A 127 2.29 -3.55 11.35
N SER A 128 3.07 -3.60 12.43
CA SER A 128 4.55 -3.58 12.35
C SER A 128 5.07 -4.75 11.53
N LEU A 129 4.67 -5.99 11.85
CA LEU A 129 5.07 -7.18 11.11
C LEU A 129 4.68 -7.11 9.62
N LEU A 130 3.49 -6.57 9.32
CA LEU A 130 3.04 -6.38 7.95
C LEU A 130 3.91 -5.38 7.20
N MET A 131 4.22 -4.22 7.81
CA MET A 131 5.04 -3.19 7.17
C MET A 131 6.46 -3.68 6.92
N ASP A 132 7.09 -4.35 7.89
CA ASP A 132 8.43 -4.92 7.75
C ASP A 132 8.47 -6.00 6.66
N TRP A 133 7.47 -6.90 6.65
CA TRP A 133 7.36 -7.95 5.64
C TRP A 133 7.11 -7.40 4.23
N ALA A 134 6.22 -6.41 4.08
CA ALA A 134 5.93 -5.78 2.80
C ALA A 134 7.14 -5.01 2.27
N GLN A 135 7.87 -4.30 3.14
CA GLN A 135 9.12 -3.64 2.80
C GLN A 135 10.16 -4.63 2.30
N GLY A 136 10.36 -5.75 3.00
CA GLY A 136 11.29 -6.80 2.58
C GLY A 136 10.95 -7.39 1.20
N LEU A 137 9.66 -7.55 0.88
CA LEU A 137 9.24 -7.96 -0.46
C LEU A 137 9.57 -6.92 -1.53
N MET A 138 9.28 -5.63 -1.25
CA MET A 138 9.54 -4.53 -2.19
C MET A 138 11.02 -4.25 -2.41
N GLU A 139 11.88 -4.57 -1.44
CA GLU A 139 13.34 -4.46 -1.55
C GLU A 139 13.99 -5.64 -2.27
N ASN A 140 13.26 -6.75 -2.39
CA ASN A 140 13.77 -7.94 -3.08
C ASN A 140 13.61 -7.80 -4.60
N ASN A 141 14.73 -7.63 -5.32
CA ASN A 141 14.77 -7.51 -6.77
C ASN A 141 14.22 -8.72 -7.55
N GLU A 142 14.06 -9.86 -6.89
CA GLU A 142 13.42 -11.03 -7.52
C GLU A 142 11.90 -10.95 -7.48
N THR A 143 11.36 -10.24 -6.50
CA THR A 143 9.91 -10.01 -6.34
C THR A 143 9.46 -8.71 -6.98
N PHE A 144 10.25 -7.64 -6.78
CA PHE A 144 10.02 -6.30 -7.34
C PHE A 144 11.28 -5.85 -8.12
N PRO A 145 11.42 -6.23 -9.40
CA PRO A 145 12.56 -5.82 -10.22
C PRO A 145 12.60 -4.30 -10.39
N VAL A 146 13.75 -3.68 -10.09
CA VAL A 146 13.97 -2.24 -10.30
C VAL A 146 14.69 -1.93 -11.61
N GLN A 147 15.25 -2.94 -12.28
CA GLN A 147 15.97 -2.79 -13.54
C GLN A 147 14.98 -2.79 -14.71
N THR A 148 15.05 -1.77 -15.55
CA THR A 148 14.26 -1.69 -16.78
C THR A 148 14.49 -2.93 -17.65
N GLY A 149 13.39 -3.56 -18.07
CA GLY A 149 13.41 -4.76 -18.92
C GLY A 149 13.59 -6.10 -18.18
N ARG A 150 13.77 -6.09 -16.85
CA ARG A 150 13.71 -7.32 -16.06
C ARG A 150 12.23 -7.66 -15.79
N PRO A 151 11.75 -8.84 -16.24
CA PRO A 151 10.35 -9.21 -16.05
C PRO A 151 10.03 -9.48 -14.57
N PHE A 152 8.80 -9.18 -14.18
CA PHE A 152 8.25 -9.60 -12.88
C PHE A 152 8.09 -11.13 -12.83
N PRO A 153 8.12 -11.75 -11.62
CA PRO A 153 7.80 -13.16 -11.45
C PRO A 153 6.41 -13.50 -12.03
N LEU A 154 6.27 -14.68 -12.63
CA LEU A 154 4.99 -15.13 -13.20
C LEU A 154 3.84 -15.14 -12.20
N ASN A 155 4.13 -15.32 -10.93
CA ASN A 155 3.15 -15.32 -9.84
C ASN A 155 2.94 -13.95 -9.19
N PHE A 156 3.53 -12.86 -9.72
CA PHE A 156 3.39 -11.53 -9.14
C PHE A 156 1.93 -11.10 -9.05
N MET A 157 1.19 -11.15 -10.17
CA MET A 157 -0.22 -10.75 -10.24
C MET A 157 -1.17 -11.75 -9.58
N THR A 158 -0.81 -13.03 -9.50
CA THR A 158 -1.71 -14.08 -8.99
C THR A 158 -1.50 -14.40 -7.52
N VAL A 159 -0.33 -14.12 -6.96
CA VAL A 159 0.02 -14.46 -5.58
C VAL A 159 0.50 -13.24 -4.80
N THR A 160 1.58 -12.59 -5.26
CA THR A 160 2.29 -11.56 -4.47
C THR A 160 1.44 -10.31 -4.28
N ALA A 161 0.96 -9.70 -5.36
CA ALA A 161 0.14 -8.49 -5.31
C ALA A 161 -1.18 -8.73 -4.56
N PRO A 162 -1.97 -9.79 -4.85
CA PRO A 162 -3.19 -10.06 -4.08
C PRO A 162 -2.94 -10.30 -2.58
N LEU A 163 -1.82 -10.93 -2.22
CA LEU A 163 -1.49 -11.13 -0.80
C LEU A 163 -1.19 -9.82 -0.08
N LEU A 164 -0.43 -8.91 -0.72
CA LEU A 164 -0.16 -7.56 -0.20
C LEU A 164 -1.47 -6.77 -0.03
N PHE A 165 -2.30 -6.72 -1.08
CA PHE A 165 -3.55 -5.96 -1.03
C PHE A 165 -4.52 -6.48 0.03
N ARG A 166 -4.70 -7.80 0.16
CA ARG A 166 -5.54 -8.37 1.23
C ARG A 166 -5.04 -8.02 2.62
N ARG A 167 -3.72 -7.97 2.83
CA ARG A 167 -3.14 -7.60 4.13
C ARG A 167 -3.25 -6.10 4.39
N PHE A 168 -3.04 -5.25 3.39
CA PHE A 168 -3.26 -3.81 3.49
C PHE A 168 -4.72 -3.48 3.81
N LEU A 169 -5.66 -4.17 3.17
CA LEU A 169 -7.09 -4.04 3.44
C LEU A 169 -7.43 -4.26 4.93
N ARG A 170 -6.74 -5.20 5.61
CA ARG A 170 -6.98 -5.46 7.03
C ARG A 170 -6.62 -4.28 7.94
N VAL A 171 -5.60 -3.50 7.56
CA VAL A 171 -5.24 -2.28 8.32
C VAL A 171 -6.31 -1.21 8.13
N TYR A 172 -6.78 -0.98 6.90
CA TYR A 172 -7.92 -0.09 6.67
C TYR A 172 -9.15 -0.53 7.46
N ALA A 173 -9.50 -1.82 7.39
CA ALA A 173 -10.64 -2.37 8.12
C ALA A 173 -10.49 -2.15 9.64
N HIS A 174 -9.30 -2.36 10.19
CA HIS A 174 -9.01 -2.09 11.61
C HIS A 174 -9.23 -0.62 11.96
N ILE A 175 -8.68 0.31 11.15
CA ILE A 175 -8.84 1.75 11.39
C ILE A 175 -10.33 2.13 11.38
N TYR A 176 -11.10 1.67 10.41
CA TYR A 176 -12.54 1.97 10.34
C TYR A 176 -13.33 1.43 11.52
N HIS A 177 -13.04 0.20 11.96
CA HIS A 177 -13.80 -0.42 13.05
C HIS A 177 -13.43 0.08 14.44
N HIS A 178 -12.15 0.44 14.66
CA HIS A 178 -11.65 0.73 16.00
C HIS A 178 -11.22 2.18 16.21
N HIS A 179 -10.86 2.89 15.14
CA HIS A 179 -10.24 4.22 15.22
C HIS A 179 -10.90 5.28 14.35
N TYR A 180 -12.05 4.98 13.71
CA TYR A 180 -12.75 5.95 12.86
C TYR A 180 -13.10 7.25 13.60
N ASN A 181 -13.61 7.14 14.84
CA ASN A 181 -13.92 8.30 15.66
C ASN A 181 -12.68 9.16 15.94
N THR A 182 -11.52 8.55 16.18
CA THR A 182 -10.24 9.26 16.34
C THR A 182 -9.87 10.01 15.07
N CYS A 183 -9.97 9.37 13.90
CA CYS A 183 -9.74 10.03 12.61
C CYS A 183 -10.69 11.22 12.41
N ARG A 184 -11.98 11.05 12.72
CA ARG A 184 -12.98 12.12 12.60
C ARG A 184 -12.69 13.29 13.54
N GLN A 185 -12.36 13.02 14.81
CA GLN A 185 -11.99 14.06 15.79
C GLN A 185 -10.73 14.84 15.39
N ARG A 186 -9.83 14.20 14.64
CA ARG A 186 -8.60 14.82 14.11
C ARG A 186 -8.81 15.49 12.74
N GLY A 187 -10.03 15.51 12.20
CA GLY A 187 -10.33 16.09 10.89
C GLY A 187 -9.76 15.29 9.70
N LEU A 188 -9.44 14.01 9.90
CA LEU A 188 -8.79 13.15 8.90
C LEU A 188 -9.77 12.23 8.16
N GLU A 189 -11.07 12.38 8.40
CA GLU A 189 -12.11 11.54 7.79
C GLU A 189 -12.07 11.58 6.26
N ALA A 190 -11.99 12.77 5.68
CA ALA A 190 -11.94 12.92 4.23
C ALA A 190 -10.68 12.28 3.62
N LEU A 191 -9.53 12.39 4.31
CA LEU A 191 -8.28 11.78 3.89
C LEU A 191 -8.40 10.25 3.92
N LEU A 192 -8.90 9.67 5.03
CA LEU A 192 -9.10 8.23 5.18
C LEU A 192 -10.05 7.70 4.10
N ASN A 193 -11.20 8.37 3.89
CA ASN A 193 -12.20 7.95 2.93
C ASN A 193 -11.70 8.01 1.49
N THR A 194 -10.94 9.06 1.13
CA THR A 194 -10.37 9.20 -0.21
C THR A 194 -9.30 8.16 -0.48
N ALA A 195 -8.38 7.95 0.46
CA ALA A 195 -7.33 6.94 0.36
C ALA A 195 -7.91 5.52 0.26
N PHE A 196 -8.90 5.21 1.09
CA PHE A 196 -9.56 3.91 1.06
C PHE A 196 -10.36 3.69 -0.23
N LYS A 197 -11.12 4.70 -0.68
CA LYS A 197 -11.83 4.64 -1.95
C LYS A 197 -10.90 4.36 -3.13
N HIS A 198 -9.78 5.07 -3.20
CA HIS A 198 -8.75 4.83 -4.22
C HIS A 198 -8.20 3.39 -4.14
N PHE A 199 -7.82 2.95 -2.94
CA PHE A 199 -7.34 1.60 -2.70
C PHE A 199 -8.33 0.52 -3.17
N VAL A 200 -9.61 0.63 -2.80
CA VAL A 200 -10.62 -0.36 -3.17
C VAL A 200 -10.92 -0.33 -4.66
N CYS A 201 -11.03 0.87 -5.27
CA CYS A 201 -11.21 0.98 -6.73
C CYS A 201 -10.08 0.28 -7.49
N PHE A 202 -8.83 0.50 -7.08
CA PHE A 202 -7.66 -0.14 -7.68
C PHE A 202 -7.67 -1.66 -7.46
N ALA A 203 -7.87 -2.09 -6.22
CA ALA A 203 -7.88 -3.50 -5.86
C ALA A 203 -8.96 -4.31 -6.60
N LEU A 204 -10.13 -3.73 -6.83
CA LEU A 204 -11.22 -4.34 -7.60
C LEU A 204 -10.92 -4.34 -9.11
N HIS A 205 -10.40 -3.23 -9.64
CA HIS A 205 -10.08 -3.11 -11.07
C HIS A 205 -9.08 -4.18 -11.53
N PHE A 206 -8.03 -4.42 -10.74
CA PHE A 206 -7.00 -5.43 -11.02
C PHE A 206 -7.27 -6.79 -10.38
N GLN A 207 -8.46 -7.02 -9.81
CA GLN A 207 -8.89 -8.29 -9.18
C GLN A 207 -7.93 -8.78 -8.09
N LEU A 208 -7.32 -7.85 -7.34
CA LEU A 208 -6.36 -8.15 -6.27
C LEU A 208 -7.01 -8.53 -4.94
N VAL A 209 -8.31 -8.25 -4.79
CA VAL A 209 -9.15 -8.65 -3.66
C VAL A 209 -10.46 -9.27 -4.15
N GLN A 210 -11.03 -10.16 -3.35
CA GLN A 210 -12.30 -10.81 -3.63
C GLN A 210 -13.42 -10.21 -2.77
N ALA A 211 -14.68 -10.43 -3.14
CA ALA A 211 -15.84 -9.95 -2.37
C ALA A 211 -15.79 -10.38 -0.89
N LYS A 212 -15.34 -11.62 -0.61
CA LYS A 212 -15.17 -12.10 0.76
C LYS A 212 -14.15 -11.31 1.58
N ASP A 213 -13.10 -10.77 0.94
CA ASP A 213 -12.08 -9.97 1.61
C ASP A 213 -12.63 -8.61 2.02
N LEU A 214 -13.59 -8.06 1.25
CA LEU A 214 -14.27 -6.80 1.51
C LEU A 214 -15.39 -6.91 2.54
N ALA A 215 -15.85 -8.11 2.90
CA ALA A 215 -16.96 -8.31 3.83
C ALA A 215 -16.85 -7.51 5.14
N PRO A 216 -15.66 -7.34 5.78
CA PRO A 216 -15.53 -6.53 6.99
C PRO A 216 -15.81 -5.04 6.80
N VAL A 217 -15.70 -4.53 5.58
CA VAL A 217 -15.83 -3.10 5.22
C VAL A 217 -16.88 -2.85 4.15
N GLN A 218 -17.76 -3.82 3.88
CA GLN A 218 -18.71 -3.77 2.79
C GLN A 218 -19.64 -2.54 2.87
N ASP A 219 -20.14 -2.20 4.05
CA ASP A 219 -21.03 -1.05 4.24
C ASP A 219 -20.30 0.26 3.92
N ILE A 220 -19.01 0.33 4.25
CA ILE A 220 -18.16 1.50 3.95
C ILE A 220 -17.93 1.59 2.43
N VAL A 221 -17.62 0.48 1.78
CA VAL A 221 -17.43 0.42 0.32
C VAL A 221 -18.67 0.92 -0.41
N VAL A 222 -19.86 0.47 0.03
CA VAL A 222 -21.14 0.92 -0.51
C VAL A 222 -21.36 2.43 -0.25
N SER A 223 -21.14 2.89 0.97
CA SER A 223 -21.32 4.31 1.34
C SER A 223 -20.42 5.26 0.57
N LEU A 224 -19.22 4.81 0.20
CA LEU A 224 -18.28 5.58 -0.63
C LEU A 224 -18.58 5.50 -2.14
N GLY A 225 -19.66 4.80 -2.53
CA GLY A 225 -20.06 4.67 -3.93
C GLY A 225 -19.07 3.87 -4.77
N VAL A 226 -18.34 2.93 -4.17
CA VAL A 226 -17.50 1.99 -4.90
C VAL A 226 -18.34 0.80 -5.29
N THR A 227 -18.70 0.72 -6.55
CA THR A 227 -19.37 -0.47 -7.12
C THR A 227 -18.33 -1.29 -7.87
N ALA A 228 -18.33 -2.60 -7.69
CA ALA A 228 -17.59 -3.48 -8.60
C ALA A 228 -18.08 -3.19 -10.03
N SER A 229 -17.18 -2.81 -10.91
CA SER A 229 -17.51 -2.68 -12.33
C SER A 229 -17.86 -4.05 -12.84
N SER A 230 -19.13 -4.23 -13.23
CA SER A 230 -19.60 -5.37 -14.00
C SER A 230 -18.96 -5.40 -15.38
#